data_03028c726ef97d3f9e810160ed26bea7
#
_entry.id   03028c726ef97d3f9e810160ed26bea7
#
_cell.length_a   1.000
_cell.length_b   1.000
_cell.length_c   1.000
_cell.angle_alpha   90.00
_cell.angle_beta   90.00
_cell.angle_gamma   90.00
#
_symmetry.space_group_name_H-M   'P 1'
#
loop_
_entity.id
_entity.type
_entity.pdbx_description
1 polymer ?
#
loop_
_entity_poly.entity_id
_entity_poly.type
_entity_poly.pdbx_seq_one_letter_code
_entity_poly.pdbx_strand_id
1 'polypeptide(L)'
;MNNAASNARHARCYLRARHHGVLSTLSQRIAGHPYGSVVPFVLDHEARPIILVSRLAEHTRNLEADARASLVVRDDGDEVQAGARLTLIGNAARIDCDPALRARFLRYQPQAHQLLGLGDFSYWRITPLTLRFIAGFGAIRWVPESEFAPPLHALAQVEADLVARMNAGLAGTLRACCRRVLGQVVSEAVMVGVDCDGFDIRADGSRLRFDFPKTALDAESVQRAVVEMGHDARTP
;
A
#
# COMPACT_ATOMS: atom_id res chain seq x y z
N MET A 1 6.86 -25.45 1.50
CA MET A 1 6.37 -24.15 2.01
C MET A 1 4.86 -24.18 1.95
N ASN A 2 4.18 -23.77 3.02
CA ASN A 2 2.73 -23.89 3.14
C ASN A 2 2.06 -22.97 2.11
N ASN A 3 1.22 -23.51 1.24
CA ASN A 3 0.58 -22.81 0.11
C ASN A 3 -0.26 -21.59 0.59
N ALA A 4 -0.79 -21.63 1.82
CA ALA A 4 -1.56 -20.56 2.44
C ALA A 4 -0.72 -19.30 2.73
N ALA A 5 0.44 -19.44 3.37
CA ALA A 5 1.34 -18.32 3.66
C ALA A 5 1.87 -17.62 2.38
N SER A 6 2.14 -18.41 1.33
CA SER A 6 2.52 -17.87 0.01
C SER A 6 1.39 -17.05 -0.62
N ASN A 7 0.13 -17.54 -0.51
CA ASN A 7 -1.03 -16.84 -1.07
C ASN A 7 -1.38 -15.57 -0.30
N ALA A 8 -1.26 -15.58 1.02
CA ALA A 8 -1.50 -14.41 1.87
C ALA A 8 -0.46 -13.32 1.59
N ARG A 9 0.81 -13.68 1.47
CA ARG A 9 1.87 -12.76 1.05
C ARG A 9 1.60 -12.20 -0.35
N HIS A 10 1.16 -13.02 -1.30
CA HIS A 10 0.82 -12.55 -2.65
C HIS A 10 -0.32 -11.53 -2.63
N ALA A 11 -1.39 -11.78 -1.86
CA ALA A 11 -2.48 -10.81 -1.67
C ALA A 11 -1.98 -9.51 -1.04
N ARG A 12 -1.06 -9.59 -0.06
CA ARG A 12 -0.47 -8.42 0.59
C ARG A 12 0.43 -7.62 -0.36
N CYS A 13 1.32 -8.26 -1.12
CA CYS A 13 2.13 -7.63 -2.15
C CYS A 13 1.25 -6.96 -3.21
N TYR A 14 0.18 -7.65 -3.64
CA TYR A 14 -0.78 -7.09 -4.59
C TYR A 14 -1.42 -5.79 -4.06
N LEU A 15 -1.89 -5.77 -2.80
CA LEU A 15 -2.47 -4.57 -2.21
C LEU A 15 -1.42 -3.45 -2.05
N ARG A 16 -0.17 -3.80 -1.68
CA ARG A 16 0.94 -2.82 -1.53
C ARG A 16 1.29 -2.11 -2.84
N ALA A 17 1.11 -2.77 -3.97
CA ALA A 17 1.34 -2.17 -5.28
C ALA A 17 0.21 -1.20 -5.72
N ARG A 18 -0.85 -1.08 -4.95
CA ARG A 18 -1.99 -0.19 -5.25
C ARG A 18 -1.99 1.03 -4.33
N HIS A 19 -2.60 2.14 -4.79
CA HIS A 19 -2.58 3.40 -4.06
C HIS A 19 -3.91 4.16 -4.12
N HIS A 20 -4.90 3.60 -4.77
CA HIS A 20 -6.30 4.05 -4.75
C HIS A 20 -7.20 2.83 -4.92
N GLY A 21 -8.44 2.97 -4.51
CA GLY A 21 -9.43 1.91 -4.63
C GLY A 21 -10.83 2.46 -4.45
N VAL A 22 -11.83 1.59 -4.64
CA VAL A 22 -13.22 1.91 -4.36
C VAL A 22 -13.53 1.52 -2.92
N LEU A 23 -13.74 2.52 -2.08
CA LEU A 23 -14.23 2.38 -0.72
C LEU A 23 -15.76 2.27 -0.75
N SER A 24 -16.30 1.20 -0.21
CA SER A 24 -17.74 1.04 -0.01
C SER A 24 -18.09 1.16 1.47
N THR A 25 -19.14 1.95 1.75
CA THR A 25 -19.66 2.25 3.09
C THR A 25 -21.17 2.08 3.11
N LEU A 26 -21.81 2.05 4.27
CA LEU A 26 -23.25 1.99 4.40
C LEU A 26 -23.85 3.40 4.39
N SER A 27 -24.67 3.70 3.39
CA SER A 27 -25.22 5.03 3.17
C SER A 27 -26.10 5.48 4.33
N GLN A 28 -25.82 6.64 4.90
CA GLN A 28 -26.71 7.30 5.86
C GLN A 28 -27.82 8.05 5.16
N ARG A 29 -27.59 8.47 3.90
CA ARG A 29 -28.57 9.23 3.12
C ARG A 29 -29.68 8.36 2.54
N ILE A 30 -29.33 7.12 2.13
CA ILE A 30 -30.27 6.15 1.56
C ILE A 30 -30.11 4.86 2.35
N ALA A 31 -30.92 4.70 3.39
CA ALA A 31 -30.82 3.60 4.34
C ALA A 31 -30.82 2.23 3.65
N GLY A 32 -29.94 1.33 4.09
CA GLY A 32 -29.81 -0.02 3.57
C GLY A 32 -29.05 -0.15 2.25
N HIS A 33 -28.62 0.96 1.63
CA HIS A 33 -27.86 0.93 0.36
C HIS A 33 -26.37 1.11 0.61
N PRO A 34 -25.49 0.39 -0.11
CA PRO A 34 -24.07 0.65 -0.13
C PRO A 34 -23.78 1.93 -0.91
N TYR A 35 -22.73 2.65 -0.49
CA TYR A 35 -22.22 3.85 -1.16
C TYR A 35 -20.76 3.63 -1.51
N GLY A 36 -20.40 3.74 -2.79
CA GLY A 36 -19.03 3.59 -3.29
C GLY A 36 -18.39 4.94 -3.59
N SER A 37 -17.10 5.10 -3.25
CA SER A 37 -16.30 6.27 -3.59
C SER A 37 -14.86 5.88 -3.86
N VAL A 38 -14.20 6.57 -4.80
CA VAL A 38 -12.77 6.36 -5.05
C VAL A 38 -11.97 7.13 -4.02
N VAL A 39 -11.06 6.44 -3.34
CA VAL A 39 -10.18 7.06 -2.33
C VAL A 39 -8.72 6.67 -2.58
N PRO A 40 -7.78 7.61 -2.46
CA PRO A 40 -6.36 7.27 -2.33
C PRO A 40 -6.10 6.69 -0.93
N PHE A 41 -5.14 5.77 -0.85
CA PHE A 41 -4.72 5.21 0.43
C PHE A 41 -3.21 4.98 0.48
N VAL A 42 -2.69 4.86 1.68
CA VAL A 42 -1.33 4.40 1.98
C VAL A 42 -1.44 3.24 2.97
N LEU A 43 -0.65 2.19 2.79
CA LEU A 43 -0.63 1.11 3.78
C LEU A 43 0.34 1.42 4.91
N ASP A 44 -0.07 1.13 6.13
CA ASP A 44 0.86 1.08 7.26
C ASP A 44 1.74 -0.19 7.20
N HIS A 45 2.64 -0.36 8.16
CA HIS A 45 3.53 -1.51 8.20
C HIS A 45 2.81 -2.84 8.41
N GLU A 46 1.61 -2.81 8.99
CA GLU A 46 0.73 -3.97 9.18
C GLU A 46 -0.18 -4.23 7.96
N ALA A 47 0.09 -3.55 6.85
CA ALA A 47 -0.66 -3.63 5.60
C ALA A 47 -2.14 -3.20 5.73
N ARG A 48 -2.47 -2.33 6.69
CA ARG A 48 -3.80 -1.75 6.86
C ARG A 48 -3.90 -0.46 6.05
N PRO A 49 -4.95 -0.26 5.25
CA PRO A 49 -5.16 0.97 4.51
C PRO A 49 -5.40 2.17 5.43
N ILE A 50 -4.66 3.24 5.19
CA ILE A 50 -4.84 4.55 5.80
C ILE A 50 -5.36 5.49 4.72
N ILE A 51 -6.50 6.12 4.96
CA ILE A 51 -7.09 7.14 4.09
C ILE A 51 -7.09 8.49 4.80
N LEU A 52 -6.97 9.57 4.04
CA LEU A 52 -7.12 10.93 4.52
C LEU A 52 -8.37 11.52 3.89
N VAL A 53 -9.39 11.77 4.68
CA VAL A 53 -10.71 12.14 4.20
C VAL A 53 -11.28 13.37 4.92
N SER A 54 -12.01 14.19 4.16
CA SER A 54 -12.70 15.36 4.69
C SER A 54 -13.93 14.95 5.50
N ARG A 55 -14.20 15.67 6.58
CA ARG A 55 -15.43 15.58 7.37
C ARG A 55 -16.70 15.87 6.52
N LEU A 56 -16.55 16.62 5.42
CA LEU A 56 -17.66 16.95 4.54
C LEU A 56 -18.03 15.83 3.57
N ALA A 57 -17.16 14.85 3.38
CA ALA A 57 -17.38 13.75 2.44
C ALA A 57 -18.47 12.79 2.93
N GLU A 58 -19.28 12.29 2.00
CA GLU A 58 -20.38 11.36 2.30
C GLU A 58 -19.86 10.06 2.95
N HIS A 59 -18.76 9.51 2.44
CA HIS A 59 -18.16 8.30 3.02
C HIS A 59 -17.68 8.53 4.47
N THR A 60 -17.26 9.74 4.84
CA THR A 60 -16.85 10.03 6.22
C THR A 60 -18.05 10.01 7.17
N ARG A 61 -19.16 10.64 6.78
CA ARG A 61 -20.42 10.60 7.56
C ARG A 61 -20.94 9.18 7.70
N ASN A 62 -20.84 8.38 6.63
CA ASN A 62 -21.22 6.98 6.66
C ASN A 62 -20.37 6.19 7.66
N LEU A 63 -19.02 6.37 7.64
CA LEU A 63 -18.10 5.69 8.55
C LEU A 63 -18.24 6.13 10.01
N GLU A 64 -18.59 7.37 10.28
CA GLU A 64 -18.90 7.86 11.64
C GLU A 64 -20.14 7.16 12.23
N ALA A 65 -21.10 6.82 11.39
CA ALA A 65 -22.33 6.15 11.81
C ALA A 65 -22.19 4.61 11.83
N ASP A 66 -21.42 4.03 10.91
CA ASP A 66 -21.20 2.61 10.80
C ASP A 66 -19.79 2.33 10.28
N ALA A 67 -18.96 1.73 11.11
CA ALA A 67 -17.55 1.49 10.81
C ALA A 67 -17.30 0.43 9.71
N ARG A 68 -18.30 -0.34 9.32
CA ARG A 68 -18.17 -1.40 8.31
C ARG A 68 -17.85 -0.84 6.94
N ALA A 69 -16.78 -1.36 6.34
CA ALA A 69 -16.29 -0.89 5.05
C ALA A 69 -15.71 -2.04 4.23
N SER A 70 -15.69 -1.85 2.92
CA SER A 70 -14.85 -2.64 2.05
C SER A 70 -14.04 -1.74 1.11
N LEU A 71 -12.82 -2.19 0.77
CA LEU A 71 -11.96 -1.52 -0.19
C LEU A 71 -11.66 -2.49 -1.33
N VAL A 72 -12.04 -2.12 -2.55
CA VAL A 72 -11.75 -2.88 -3.76
C VAL A 72 -10.61 -2.22 -4.51
N VAL A 73 -9.59 -3.01 -4.83
CA VAL A 73 -8.51 -2.64 -5.74
C VAL A 73 -8.45 -3.62 -6.90
N ARG A 74 -8.07 -3.15 -8.08
CA ARG A 74 -7.94 -3.98 -9.28
C ARG A 74 -6.74 -3.54 -10.12
N ASP A 75 -6.35 -4.36 -11.07
CA ASP A 75 -5.41 -3.95 -12.12
C ASP A 75 -6.05 -2.88 -13.02
N ASP A 76 -5.23 -1.96 -13.50
CA ASP A 76 -5.63 -1.03 -14.55
C ASP A 76 -5.74 -1.79 -15.88
N GLY A 77 -6.78 -1.49 -16.66
CA GLY A 77 -7.00 -2.12 -17.96
C GLY A 77 -8.47 -2.45 -18.20
N ASP A 78 -8.78 -2.77 -19.45
CA ASP A 78 -10.15 -2.98 -19.94
C ASP A 78 -10.67 -4.40 -19.64
N GLU A 79 -9.78 -5.38 -19.50
CA GLU A 79 -10.11 -6.78 -19.21
C GLU A 79 -10.37 -7.04 -17.72
N VAL A 80 -11.47 -6.50 -17.22
CA VAL A 80 -11.81 -6.56 -15.79
C VAL A 80 -11.90 -7.97 -15.21
N GLN A 81 -12.35 -8.95 -16.02
CA GLN A 81 -12.55 -10.32 -15.54
C GLN A 81 -11.25 -11.14 -15.52
N ALA A 82 -10.32 -10.86 -16.41
CA ALA A 82 -9.03 -11.53 -16.49
C ALA A 82 -8.00 -10.94 -15.52
N GLY A 83 -8.12 -9.64 -15.19
CA GLY A 83 -7.22 -8.92 -14.30
C GLY A 83 -7.32 -9.37 -12.84
N ALA A 84 -6.21 -9.21 -12.12
CA ALA A 84 -6.19 -9.44 -10.68
C ALA A 84 -6.99 -8.36 -9.95
N ARG A 85 -7.65 -8.76 -8.86
CA ARG A 85 -8.42 -7.86 -7.99
C ARG A 85 -8.47 -8.37 -6.56
N LEU A 86 -8.57 -7.44 -5.63
CA LEU A 86 -8.67 -7.76 -4.22
C LEU A 86 -9.77 -6.90 -3.59
N THR A 87 -10.64 -7.55 -2.81
CA THR A 87 -11.59 -6.89 -1.92
C THR A 87 -11.16 -7.12 -0.50
N LEU A 88 -10.85 -6.06 0.22
CA LEU A 88 -10.63 -6.07 1.65
C LEU A 88 -11.96 -5.73 2.34
N ILE A 89 -12.38 -6.53 3.29
CA ILE A 89 -13.55 -6.28 4.15
C ILE A 89 -13.04 -6.03 5.55
N GLY A 90 -13.50 -4.95 6.18
CA GLY A 90 -13.01 -4.59 7.51
C GLY A 90 -13.82 -3.47 8.17
N ASN A 91 -13.27 -2.95 9.25
CA ASN A 91 -13.84 -1.82 9.96
C ASN A 91 -12.90 -0.61 9.86
N ALA A 92 -13.47 0.55 9.57
CA ALA A 92 -12.75 1.81 9.53
C ALA A 92 -12.89 2.55 10.87
N ALA A 93 -11.81 3.12 11.35
CA ALA A 93 -11.80 3.96 12.54
C ALA A 93 -10.93 5.20 12.30
N ARG A 94 -11.36 6.34 12.83
CA ARG A 94 -10.53 7.54 12.89
C ARG A 94 -9.35 7.29 13.81
N ILE A 95 -8.17 7.74 13.41
CA ILE A 95 -6.94 7.58 14.18
C ILE A 95 -6.24 8.92 14.39
N ASP A 96 -5.55 9.02 15.53
CA ASP A 96 -4.50 10.00 15.72
C ASP A 96 -3.24 9.46 15.03
N CYS A 97 -2.83 10.16 13.97
CA CYS A 97 -1.72 9.71 13.15
C CYS A 97 -0.40 10.08 13.85
N ASP A 98 0.31 9.07 14.33
CA ASP A 98 1.64 9.26 14.92
C ASP A 98 2.64 9.86 13.91
N PRO A 99 3.74 10.48 14.38
CA PRO A 99 4.69 11.17 13.50
C PRO A 99 5.31 10.26 12.42
N ALA A 100 5.59 8.99 12.72
CA ALA A 100 6.20 8.06 11.77
C ALA A 100 5.22 7.69 10.64
N LEU A 101 3.98 7.36 11.00
CA LEU A 101 2.91 7.09 10.04
C LEU A 101 2.59 8.32 9.19
N ARG A 102 2.53 9.51 9.81
CA ARG A 102 2.34 10.78 9.09
C ARG A 102 3.46 11.04 8.09
N ALA A 103 4.70 10.87 8.50
CA ALA A 103 5.85 11.03 7.61
C ALA A 103 5.80 10.05 6.44
N ARG A 104 5.46 8.78 6.70
CA ARG A 104 5.22 7.78 5.66
C ARG A 104 4.10 8.23 4.71
N PHE A 105 2.93 8.60 5.23
CA PHE A 105 1.79 9.02 4.43
C PHE A 105 2.15 10.18 3.50
N LEU A 106 2.87 11.19 4.00
CA LEU A 106 3.28 12.36 3.23
C LEU A 106 4.33 12.05 2.15
N ARG A 107 5.21 11.07 2.36
CA ARG A 107 6.12 10.59 1.30
C ARG A 107 5.37 9.97 0.13
N TYR A 108 4.29 9.23 0.42
CA TYR A 108 3.45 8.59 -0.60
C TYR A 108 2.47 9.56 -1.26
N GLN A 109 1.93 10.52 -0.51
CA GLN A 109 0.89 11.47 -0.90
C GLN A 109 1.31 12.91 -0.53
N PRO A 110 2.26 13.53 -1.25
CA PRO A 110 2.78 14.86 -0.90
C PRO A 110 1.70 15.96 -0.87
N GLN A 111 0.67 15.85 -1.71
CA GLN A 111 -0.46 16.77 -1.74
C GLN A 111 -1.29 16.76 -0.45
N ALA A 112 -1.17 15.73 0.38
CA ALA A 112 -1.85 15.66 1.67
C ALA A 112 -1.45 16.79 2.64
N HIS A 113 -0.28 17.41 2.47
CA HIS A 113 0.09 18.61 3.22
C HIS A 113 -0.94 19.74 3.08
N GLN A 114 -1.40 19.99 1.85
CA GLN A 114 -2.37 21.03 1.57
C GLN A 114 -3.73 20.67 2.18
N LEU A 115 -4.16 19.41 2.06
CA LEU A 115 -5.43 18.93 2.62
C LEU A 115 -5.48 19.03 4.14
N LEU A 116 -4.39 18.69 4.82
CA LEU A 116 -4.28 18.82 6.29
C LEU A 116 -4.39 20.29 6.74
N GLY A 117 -3.93 21.24 5.92
CA GLY A 117 -4.02 22.67 6.20
C GLY A 117 -5.45 23.21 6.18
N LEU A 118 -6.42 22.50 5.56
CA LEU A 118 -7.82 22.90 5.51
C LEU A 118 -8.55 22.66 6.85
N GLY A 119 -8.01 21.82 7.75
CA GLY A 119 -8.52 21.61 9.10
C GLY A 119 -9.76 20.70 9.22
N ASP A 120 -10.32 20.25 8.12
CA ASP A 120 -11.48 19.35 8.07
C ASP A 120 -11.13 17.90 7.66
N PHE A 121 -9.86 17.64 7.35
CA PHE A 121 -9.37 16.30 7.01
C PHE A 121 -8.87 15.53 8.24
N SER A 122 -9.16 14.24 8.26
CA SER A 122 -8.67 13.32 9.30
C SER A 122 -8.22 12.00 8.73
N TYR A 123 -7.30 11.36 9.44
CA TYR A 123 -6.82 10.03 9.09
C TYR A 123 -7.79 8.97 9.60
N TRP A 124 -8.05 7.97 8.75
CA TRP A 124 -8.83 6.80 9.08
C TRP A 124 -8.05 5.55 8.70
N ARG A 125 -8.12 4.53 9.53
CA ARG A 125 -7.53 3.21 9.29
C ARG A 125 -8.63 2.21 9.04
N ILE A 126 -8.46 1.40 7.99
CA ILE A 126 -9.33 0.27 7.73
C ILE A 126 -8.62 -0.99 8.24
N THR A 127 -9.10 -1.56 9.33
CA THR A 127 -8.57 -2.81 9.90
C THR A 127 -9.24 -3.98 9.20
N PRO A 128 -8.48 -4.84 8.48
CA PRO A 128 -9.05 -5.99 7.79
C PRO A 128 -9.67 -6.99 8.75
N LEU A 129 -10.76 -7.63 8.34
CA LEU A 129 -11.31 -8.86 8.91
C LEU A 129 -11.00 -10.04 7.99
N THR A 130 -11.14 -9.82 6.70
CA THR A 130 -10.87 -10.83 5.68
C THR A 130 -10.68 -10.16 4.33
N LEU A 131 -10.03 -10.87 3.40
CA LEU A 131 -9.83 -10.43 2.04
C LEU A 131 -10.30 -11.48 1.04
N ARG A 132 -10.87 -11.04 -0.07
CA ARG A 132 -11.15 -11.86 -1.24
C ARG A 132 -10.13 -11.50 -2.32
N PHE A 133 -9.18 -12.38 -2.59
CA PHE A 133 -8.17 -12.17 -3.60
C PHE A 133 -8.42 -13.07 -4.82
N ILE A 134 -8.38 -12.47 -6.00
CA ILE A 134 -8.50 -13.12 -7.30
C ILE A 134 -7.26 -12.71 -8.08
N ALA A 135 -6.34 -13.66 -8.26
CA ALA A 135 -5.05 -13.42 -8.90
C ALA A 135 -5.07 -13.67 -10.43
N GLY A 136 -6.28 -13.73 -11.02
CA GLY A 136 -6.53 -14.09 -12.41
C GLY A 136 -7.46 -15.29 -12.52
N PHE A 137 -7.61 -15.84 -13.72
CA PHE A 137 -8.58 -16.91 -13.99
C PHE A 137 -8.34 -18.14 -13.10
N GLY A 138 -9.34 -18.52 -12.28
CA GLY A 138 -9.32 -19.73 -11.45
C GLY A 138 -8.60 -19.63 -10.11
N ALA A 139 -7.81 -18.58 -9.86
CA ALA A 139 -7.10 -18.42 -8.59
C ALA A 139 -7.87 -17.51 -7.62
N ILE A 140 -8.96 -18.02 -7.06
CA ILE A 140 -9.89 -17.29 -6.19
C ILE A 140 -9.73 -17.79 -4.75
N ARG A 141 -9.45 -16.88 -3.80
CA ARG A 141 -9.20 -17.24 -2.39
C ARG A 141 -9.80 -16.24 -1.43
N TRP A 142 -10.25 -16.75 -0.28
CA TRP A 142 -10.43 -15.95 0.92
C TRP A 142 -9.15 -16.03 1.75
N VAL A 143 -8.71 -14.89 2.26
CA VAL A 143 -7.52 -14.76 3.10
C VAL A 143 -7.98 -14.14 4.43
N PRO A 144 -7.97 -14.87 5.54
CA PRO A 144 -8.30 -14.30 6.84
C PRO A 144 -7.23 -13.30 7.28
N GLU A 145 -7.60 -12.36 8.15
CA GLU A 145 -6.68 -11.33 8.66
C GLU A 145 -5.42 -11.94 9.27
N SER A 146 -5.56 -13.00 10.06
CA SER A 146 -4.44 -13.68 10.74
C SER A 146 -3.37 -14.25 9.80
N GLU A 147 -3.73 -14.57 8.55
CA GLU A 147 -2.79 -14.98 7.51
C GLU A 147 -2.27 -13.78 6.71
N PHE A 148 -3.12 -12.76 6.51
CA PHE A 148 -2.78 -11.56 5.74
C PHE A 148 -1.80 -10.65 6.46
N ALA A 149 -1.90 -10.53 7.78
CA ALA A 149 -1.00 -9.72 8.58
C ALA A 149 0.48 -10.12 8.33
N PRO A 150 1.38 -9.15 8.14
CA PRO A 150 2.80 -9.47 8.00
C PRO A 150 3.37 -10.02 9.30
N PRO A 151 4.50 -10.74 9.23
CA PRO A 151 5.24 -11.09 10.45
C PRO A 151 5.59 -9.86 11.27
N LEU A 152 5.71 -10.01 12.59
CA LEU A 152 6.16 -8.92 13.47
C LEU A 152 7.56 -8.45 13.08
N HIS A 153 7.73 -7.14 12.95
CA HIS A 153 9.01 -6.51 12.60
C HIS A 153 9.08 -5.06 13.15
N ALA A 154 10.28 -4.53 13.29
CA ALA A 154 10.52 -3.19 13.80
C ALA A 154 10.72 -2.11 12.72
N LEU A 155 10.43 -2.41 11.44
CA LEU A 155 10.71 -1.49 10.33
C LEU A 155 9.98 -0.16 10.44
N ALA A 156 8.79 -0.12 11.03
CA ALA A 156 8.04 1.13 11.23
C ALA A 156 8.84 2.21 11.97
N GLN A 157 9.66 1.79 12.94
CA GLN A 157 10.44 2.68 13.79
C GLN A 157 11.67 3.25 13.09
N VAL A 158 12.21 2.54 12.10
CA VAL A 158 13.47 2.88 11.43
C VAL A 158 13.28 3.26 9.95
N GLU A 159 12.06 3.21 9.43
CA GLU A 159 11.78 3.42 8.01
C GLU A 159 12.27 4.78 7.51
N ALA A 160 12.01 5.85 8.25
CA ALA A 160 12.36 7.20 7.81
C ALA A 160 13.87 7.34 7.59
N ASP A 161 14.67 6.89 8.54
CA ASP A 161 16.13 6.90 8.48
C ASP A 161 16.65 5.95 7.40
N LEU A 162 16.02 4.79 7.25
CA LEU A 162 16.38 3.81 6.24
C LEU A 162 16.16 4.38 4.83
N VAL A 163 14.99 4.95 4.57
CA VAL A 163 14.66 5.62 3.29
C VAL A 163 15.63 6.75 3.00
N ALA A 164 15.96 7.59 3.98
CA ALA A 164 16.92 8.68 3.81
C ALA A 164 18.32 8.15 3.42
N ARG A 165 18.81 7.12 4.11
CA ARG A 165 20.12 6.48 3.80
C ARG A 165 20.12 5.83 2.41
N MET A 166 19.05 5.14 2.01
CA MET A 166 18.94 4.54 0.68
C MET A 166 18.99 5.60 -0.42
N ASN A 167 18.27 6.69 -0.24
CA ASN A 167 18.26 7.78 -1.21
C ASN A 167 19.64 8.47 -1.32
N ALA A 168 20.34 8.67 -0.21
CA ALA A 168 21.68 9.27 -0.19
C ALA A 168 22.76 8.35 -0.78
N GLY A 169 22.73 7.05 -0.45
CA GLY A 169 23.82 6.13 -0.76
C GLY A 169 23.59 5.23 -1.98
N LEU A 170 22.34 4.98 -2.37
CA LEU A 170 21.98 3.97 -3.37
C LEU A 170 21.21 4.52 -4.59
N ALA A 171 21.30 5.83 -4.88
CA ALA A 171 20.55 6.43 -5.99
C ALA A 171 20.82 5.74 -7.36
N GLY A 172 22.04 5.29 -7.59
CA GLY A 172 22.40 4.50 -8.79
C GLY A 172 21.72 3.14 -8.84
N THR A 173 21.66 2.45 -7.70
CA THR A 173 20.97 1.16 -7.53
C THR A 173 19.47 1.31 -7.76
N LEU A 174 18.86 2.36 -7.19
CA LEU A 174 17.43 2.63 -7.37
C LEU A 174 17.08 2.89 -8.85
N ARG A 175 17.91 3.67 -9.57
CA ARG A 175 17.73 3.86 -11.03
C ARG A 175 17.92 2.55 -11.81
N ALA A 176 18.83 1.68 -11.39
CA ALA A 176 19.02 0.38 -12.02
C ALA A 176 17.80 -0.52 -11.86
N CYS A 177 17.18 -0.54 -10.67
CA CYS A 177 15.90 -1.25 -10.43
C CYS A 177 14.79 -0.71 -11.36
N CYS A 178 14.64 0.61 -11.46
CA CYS A 178 13.63 1.22 -12.33
C CYS A 178 13.84 0.88 -13.80
N ARG A 179 15.08 0.94 -14.30
CA ARG A 179 15.42 0.59 -15.68
C ARG A 179 14.97 -0.83 -16.02
N ARG A 180 15.18 -1.76 -15.09
CA ARG A 180 14.77 -3.15 -15.28
C ARG A 180 13.27 -3.31 -15.46
N VAL A 181 12.46 -2.57 -14.69
CA VAL A 181 10.99 -2.66 -14.74
C VAL A 181 10.42 -1.90 -15.92
N LEU A 182 10.90 -0.69 -16.17
CA LEU A 182 10.38 0.18 -17.23
C LEU A 182 11.00 -0.10 -18.60
N GLY A 183 12.13 -0.83 -18.67
CA GLY A 183 12.90 -1.03 -19.89
C GLY A 183 13.54 0.26 -20.44
N GLN A 184 13.53 1.36 -19.68
CA GLN A 184 14.07 2.68 -20.08
C GLN A 184 14.84 3.34 -18.96
N VAL A 185 15.70 4.28 -19.33
CA VAL A 185 16.48 5.06 -18.38
C VAL A 185 15.56 6.09 -17.72
N VAL A 186 15.59 6.14 -16.37
CA VAL A 186 14.90 7.17 -15.58
C VAL A 186 15.91 8.24 -15.15
N SER A 187 15.47 9.49 -15.13
CA SER A 187 16.29 10.63 -14.72
C SER A 187 16.37 10.72 -13.20
N GLU A 188 15.25 10.50 -12.52
CA GLU A 188 15.12 10.55 -11.08
C GLU A 188 14.50 9.25 -10.54
N ALA A 189 15.05 8.73 -9.45
CA ALA A 189 14.51 7.59 -8.72
C ALA A 189 14.71 7.83 -7.22
N VAL A 190 13.61 8.03 -6.51
CA VAL A 190 13.59 8.31 -5.07
C VAL A 190 12.75 7.26 -4.35
N MET A 191 13.34 6.56 -3.40
CA MET A 191 12.61 5.65 -2.52
C MET A 191 11.64 6.46 -1.66
N VAL A 192 10.36 6.11 -1.68
CA VAL A 192 9.31 6.79 -0.91
C VAL A 192 8.86 5.98 0.31
N GLY A 193 9.10 4.70 0.30
CA GLY A 193 8.80 3.84 1.45
C GLY A 193 9.34 2.43 1.29
N VAL A 194 9.39 1.75 2.40
CA VAL A 194 9.81 0.34 2.51
C VAL A 194 8.96 -0.35 3.55
N ASP A 195 8.76 -1.64 3.39
CA ASP A 195 8.10 -2.53 4.34
C ASP A 195 8.75 -3.93 4.28
N CYS A 196 8.22 -4.88 5.02
CA CYS A 196 8.81 -6.21 5.08
C CYS A 196 8.69 -7.01 3.77
N ASP A 197 7.82 -6.62 2.85
CA ASP A 197 7.59 -7.33 1.58
C ASP A 197 8.29 -6.68 0.38
N GLY A 198 8.78 -5.41 0.53
CA GLY A 198 9.41 -4.69 -0.59
C GLY A 198 9.56 -3.19 -0.35
N PHE A 199 9.79 -2.44 -1.41
CA PHE A 199 9.95 -0.99 -1.37
C PHE A 199 9.30 -0.31 -2.57
N ASP A 200 9.01 0.98 -2.41
CA ASP A 200 8.40 1.81 -3.44
C ASP A 200 9.35 2.93 -3.86
N ILE A 201 9.46 3.15 -5.16
CA ILE A 201 10.23 4.24 -5.77
C ILE A 201 9.28 5.16 -6.52
N ARG A 202 9.50 6.47 -6.38
CA ARG A 202 8.98 7.45 -7.33
C ARG A 202 10.05 7.69 -8.39
N ALA A 203 9.73 7.38 -9.66
CA ALA A 203 10.60 7.54 -10.80
C ALA A 203 9.88 8.37 -11.87
N ASP A 204 10.44 9.55 -12.21
CA ASP A 204 9.90 10.46 -13.23
C ASP A 204 8.36 10.67 -13.12
N GLY A 205 7.88 10.86 -11.87
CA GLY A 205 6.46 11.09 -11.57
C GLY A 205 5.62 9.82 -11.37
N SER A 206 6.09 8.66 -11.78
CA SER A 206 5.42 7.38 -11.59
C SER A 206 5.86 6.69 -10.29
N ARG A 207 4.95 5.94 -9.67
CA ARG A 207 5.30 5.10 -8.50
C ARG A 207 5.41 3.64 -8.92
N LEU A 208 6.55 3.04 -8.57
CA LEU A 208 6.89 1.66 -8.89
C LEU A 208 7.07 0.88 -7.58
N ARG A 209 6.48 -0.29 -7.51
CA ARG A 209 6.66 -1.23 -6.42
C ARG A 209 7.64 -2.33 -6.81
N PHE A 210 8.55 -2.65 -5.88
CA PHE A 210 9.52 -3.74 -5.96
C PHE A 210 9.32 -4.68 -4.78
N ASP A 211 8.86 -5.89 -5.05
CA ASP A 211 8.67 -6.91 -4.02
C ASP A 211 9.97 -7.66 -3.77
N PHE A 212 10.34 -7.84 -2.49
CA PHE A 212 11.49 -8.66 -2.13
C PHE A 212 11.22 -10.15 -2.47
N PRO A 213 12.23 -10.91 -2.89
CA PRO A 213 12.09 -12.36 -3.08
C PRO A 213 11.68 -13.08 -1.78
N LYS A 214 12.15 -12.58 -0.65
CA LYS A 214 11.82 -13.06 0.71
C LYS A 214 11.51 -11.88 1.61
N THR A 215 10.62 -12.09 2.58
CA THR A 215 10.30 -11.07 3.60
C THR A 215 11.54 -10.61 4.36
N ALA A 216 11.76 -9.30 4.46
CA ALA A 216 12.84 -8.66 5.20
C ALA A 216 12.28 -8.05 6.48
N LEU A 217 12.83 -8.40 7.65
CA LEU A 217 12.25 -8.04 8.94
C LEU A 217 13.00 -6.91 9.67
N ASP A 218 14.18 -6.53 9.16
CA ASP A 218 15.06 -5.51 9.72
C ASP A 218 15.75 -4.68 8.64
N ALA A 219 16.41 -3.60 9.05
CA ALA A 219 17.05 -2.65 8.14
C ALA A 219 18.20 -3.27 7.34
N GLU A 220 18.93 -4.22 7.90
CA GLU A 220 20.06 -4.89 7.22
C GLU A 220 19.57 -5.81 6.11
N SER A 221 18.56 -6.62 6.38
CA SER A 221 17.95 -7.50 5.38
C SER A 221 17.29 -6.73 4.25
N VAL A 222 16.65 -5.59 4.56
CA VAL A 222 16.12 -4.66 3.54
C VAL A 222 17.24 -4.12 2.67
N GLN A 223 18.31 -3.57 3.28
CA GLN A 223 19.43 -3.00 2.53
C GLN A 223 20.07 -4.03 1.59
N ARG A 224 20.30 -5.23 2.09
CA ARG A 224 20.85 -6.36 1.32
C ARG A 224 19.96 -6.68 0.12
N ALA A 225 18.65 -6.83 0.33
CA ALA A 225 17.70 -7.12 -0.72
C ALA A 225 17.67 -6.03 -1.81
N VAL A 226 17.66 -4.75 -1.42
CA VAL A 226 17.71 -3.63 -2.38
C VAL A 226 18.99 -3.65 -3.22
N VAL A 227 20.15 -3.90 -2.59
CA VAL A 227 21.45 -3.98 -3.28
C VAL A 227 21.47 -5.17 -4.25
N GLU A 228 21.03 -6.34 -3.84
CA GLU A 228 20.94 -7.53 -4.69
C GLU A 228 20.04 -7.28 -5.91
N MET A 229 18.84 -6.72 -5.72
CA MET A 229 17.92 -6.39 -6.81
C MET A 229 18.51 -5.38 -7.80
N GLY A 230 19.35 -4.46 -7.34
CA GLY A 230 20.05 -3.52 -8.20
C GLY A 230 21.26 -4.13 -8.94
N HIS A 231 21.91 -5.16 -8.38
CA HIS A 231 23.02 -5.87 -9.02
C HIS A 231 22.56 -6.82 -10.13
N ASP A 232 21.46 -7.53 -9.93
CA ASP A 232 20.86 -8.39 -10.97
C ASP A 232 20.47 -7.61 -12.23
N ALA A 233 20.35 -6.27 -12.11
CA ALA A 233 20.13 -5.38 -13.24
C ALA A 233 21.38 -5.11 -14.10
N ARG A 234 22.57 -5.64 -13.73
CA ARG A 234 23.86 -5.40 -14.42
C ARG A 234 24.34 -6.59 -15.26
N THR A 235 23.64 -7.72 -15.22
CA THR A 235 24.01 -8.85 -16.09
C THR A 235 23.39 -8.61 -17.47
N PRO A 236 24.21 -8.51 -18.55
CA PRO A 236 23.74 -8.28 -19.92
C PRO A 236 22.94 -9.46 -20.45
#